data_b799e836bb568ea3215a347d331db0bf
#
_entry.id   b799e836bb568ea3215a347d331db0bf
#
_cell.length_a   1.000
_cell.length_b   1.000
_cell.length_c   1.000
_cell.angle_alpha   90.00
_cell.angle_beta   90.00
_cell.angle_gamma   90.00
#
_symmetry.space_group_name_H-M   'P 1'
#
loop_
_entity.id
_entity.type
_entity.pdbx_description
1 polymer ?
#
loop_
_entity_poly.entity_id
_entity_poly.type
_entity_poly.pdbx_seq_one_letter_code
_entity_poly.pdbx_strand_id
1 'polypeptide(L)'
;MTKEKITLEEKAAMCSGADFWHTESCERLGIPASMVSDGPHGLRKQDDKADHLGVNESIKAVCFPAGCGTAASFNRDLLYHMGETL
;
A
#
# COMPACT_ATOMS: atom_id res chain seq x y z
N MET A 1 -4.74 -22.83 -4.90
CA MET A 1 -3.33 -22.41 -4.99
C MET A 1 -2.53 -23.52 -5.67
N THR A 2 -1.87 -23.24 -6.76
CA THR A 2 -1.05 -24.22 -7.46
C THR A 2 0.16 -24.61 -6.61
N LYS A 3 0.47 -25.88 -6.57
CA LYS A 3 1.64 -26.41 -5.84
C LYS A 3 2.96 -26.24 -6.62
N GLU A 4 2.94 -25.44 -7.68
CA GLU A 4 4.15 -25.17 -8.44
C GLU A 4 5.17 -24.40 -7.61
N LYS A 5 6.41 -24.83 -7.69
CA LYS A 5 7.48 -24.18 -6.94
C LYS A 5 7.74 -22.79 -7.48
N ILE A 6 7.71 -21.81 -6.59
CA ILE A 6 8.10 -20.44 -6.90
C ILE A 6 9.61 -20.39 -7.00
N THR A 7 10.14 -19.79 -8.07
CA THR A 7 11.58 -19.64 -8.23
C THR A 7 12.12 -18.57 -7.29
N LEU A 8 13.43 -18.55 -7.07
CA LEU A 8 14.06 -17.54 -6.23
C LEU A 8 13.90 -16.15 -6.80
N GLU A 9 14.00 -16.01 -8.11
CA GLU A 9 13.82 -14.75 -8.83
C GLU A 9 12.38 -14.21 -8.65
N GLU A 10 11.41 -15.09 -8.73
CA GLU A 10 10.00 -14.73 -8.52
C GLU A 10 9.75 -14.26 -7.09
N LYS A 11 10.33 -14.96 -6.10
CA LYS A 11 10.23 -14.56 -4.70
C LYS A 11 10.86 -13.18 -4.46
N ALA A 12 12.02 -12.96 -5.03
CA ALA A 12 12.72 -11.68 -4.91
C ALA A 12 11.91 -10.54 -5.55
N ALA A 13 11.33 -10.78 -6.73
CA ALA A 13 10.49 -9.82 -7.43
C ALA A 13 9.25 -9.45 -6.61
N MET A 14 8.60 -10.43 -5.99
CA MET A 14 7.44 -10.21 -5.13
C MET A 14 7.77 -9.36 -3.90
N CYS A 15 8.99 -9.47 -3.39
CA CYS A 15 9.43 -8.67 -2.24
C CYS A 15 9.86 -7.26 -2.63
N SER A 16 10.31 -7.06 -3.88
CA SER A 16 10.86 -5.78 -4.35
C SER A 16 9.81 -4.82 -4.87
N GLY A 17 8.74 -5.34 -5.44
CA GLY A 17 7.74 -4.54 -6.14
C GLY A 17 8.16 -4.16 -7.56
N ALA A 18 7.20 -3.70 -8.36
CA ALA A 18 7.42 -3.30 -9.75
C ALA A 18 7.78 -1.83 -9.89
N ASP A 19 7.12 -0.99 -9.11
CA ASP A 19 7.35 0.46 -9.06
C ASP A 19 6.97 1.01 -7.68
N PHE A 20 6.84 2.32 -7.52
CA PHE A 20 6.53 2.95 -6.24
C PHE A 20 5.19 2.52 -5.65
N TRP A 21 4.24 2.11 -6.49
CA TRP A 21 2.86 1.90 -6.06
C TRP A 21 2.29 0.53 -6.41
N HIS A 22 3.08 -0.32 -7.06
CA HIS A 22 2.60 -1.62 -7.54
C HIS A 22 3.49 -2.76 -7.10
N THR A 23 2.86 -3.88 -6.77
CA THR A 23 3.58 -5.13 -6.56
C THR A 23 3.92 -5.76 -7.91
N GLU A 24 4.93 -6.62 -7.92
CA GLU A 24 5.28 -7.37 -9.12
C GLU A 24 4.25 -8.45 -9.39
N SER A 25 3.86 -8.61 -10.64
CA SER A 25 2.99 -9.73 -11.05
C SER A 25 3.80 -10.98 -11.33
N CYS A 26 3.17 -12.13 -11.21
CA CYS A 26 3.75 -13.40 -11.65
C CYS A 26 2.71 -14.12 -12.50
N GLU A 27 2.75 -13.88 -13.81
CA GLU A 27 1.77 -14.43 -14.76
C GLU A 27 1.76 -15.95 -14.77
N ARG A 28 2.93 -16.56 -14.65
CA ARG A 28 3.09 -18.02 -14.60
C ARG A 28 2.28 -18.66 -13.47
N LEU A 29 2.14 -17.98 -12.34
CA LEU A 29 1.39 -18.46 -11.17
C LEU A 29 -0.01 -17.83 -11.06
N GLY A 30 -0.39 -16.99 -12.02
CA GLY A 30 -1.67 -16.30 -12.00
C GLY A 30 -1.78 -15.25 -10.90
N ILE A 31 -0.65 -14.68 -10.46
CA ILE A 31 -0.63 -13.63 -9.42
C ILE A 31 -0.62 -12.26 -10.12
N PRO A 32 -1.69 -11.47 -10.01
CA PRO A 32 -1.73 -10.15 -10.62
C PRO A 32 -0.91 -9.12 -9.83
N ALA A 33 -0.49 -8.05 -10.50
CA ALA A 33 0.03 -6.88 -9.82
C ALA A 33 -1.09 -6.19 -9.03
N SER A 34 -0.76 -5.70 -7.86
CA SER A 34 -1.70 -4.96 -7.02
C SER A 34 -1.16 -3.56 -6.75
N MET A 35 -2.05 -2.58 -6.77
CA MET A 35 -1.70 -1.23 -6.37
C MET A 35 -1.72 -1.12 -4.85
N VAL A 36 -0.70 -0.51 -4.28
CA VAL A 36 -0.59 -0.26 -2.85
C VAL A 36 -0.39 1.22 -2.61
N SER A 37 -0.71 1.68 -1.42
CA SER A 37 -0.52 3.05 -1.02
C SER A 37 -0.11 3.11 0.43
N ASP A 38 0.50 4.22 0.82
CA ASP A 38 0.84 4.49 2.21
C ASP A 38 0.34 5.87 2.62
N GLY A 39 0.75 6.32 3.77
CA GLY A 39 0.48 7.67 4.24
C GLY A 39 0.62 7.74 5.76
N PRO A 40 1.04 8.89 6.28
CA PRO A 40 1.26 9.03 7.72
C PRO A 40 -0.05 9.10 8.52
N HIS A 41 -1.09 9.71 7.97
CA HIS A 41 -2.37 9.93 8.64
C HIS A 41 -3.52 9.74 7.66
N GLY A 42 -3.55 8.60 6.99
CA GLY A 42 -4.46 8.31 5.90
C GLY A 42 -3.67 8.03 4.63
N LEU A 43 -4.36 7.82 3.53
CA LEU A 43 -3.71 7.49 2.27
C LEU A 43 -3.03 8.71 1.65
N ARG A 44 -1.83 8.49 1.16
CA ARG A 44 -1.09 9.47 0.37
C ARG A 44 -0.51 8.79 -0.84
N LYS A 45 -0.82 9.32 -2.01
CA LYS A 45 -0.28 8.81 -3.26
C LYS A 45 -0.07 9.97 -4.22
N GLN A 46 1.09 10.00 -4.86
CA GLN A 46 1.35 10.94 -5.94
C GLN A 46 0.87 10.35 -7.26
N ASP A 47 0.55 11.22 -8.21
CA ASP A 47 0.24 10.79 -9.57
C ASP A 47 1.47 10.07 -10.16
N ASP A 48 1.25 9.08 -11.01
CA ASP A 48 2.33 8.33 -11.67
C ASP A 48 3.25 9.23 -12.49
N LYS A 49 2.79 10.41 -12.88
CA LYS A 49 3.59 11.43 -13.59
C LYS A 49 4.39 12.34 -12.65
N ALA A 50 4.22 12.21 -11.34
CA ALA A 50 4.91 13.00 -10.36
C ALA A 50 6.37 12.55 -10.20
N ASP A 51 7.21 13.44 -9.69
CA ASP A 51 8.63 13.18 -9.48
C ASP A 51 8.95 12.38 -8.22
N HIS A 52 7.95 12.03 -7.44
CA HIS A 52 8.05 11.29 -6.17
C HIS A 52 8.89 11.98 -5.08
N LEU A 53 9.27 13.25 -5.30
CA LEU A 53 10.06 14.02 -4.34
C LEU A 53 9.19 14.87 -3.39
N GLY A 54 7.86 14.77 -3.52
CA GLY A 54 6.95 15.55 -2.70
C GLY A 54 6.74 16.99 -3.16
N VAL A 55 7.24 17.33 -4.32
CA VAL A 55 7.12 18.68 -4.90
C VAL A 55 5.78 18.85 -5.62
N ASN A 56 5.27 17.78 -6.21
CA ASN A 56 3.99 17.78 -6.93
C ASN A 56 2.83 17.42 -6.00
N GLU A 57 1.63 17.82 -6.42
CA GLU A 57 0.43 17.52 -5.64
C GLU A 57 0.16 16.02 -5.54
N SER A 58 -0.24 15.60 -4.35
CA SER A 58 -0.70 14.23 -4.11
C SER A 58 -2.16 14.10 -4.54
N ILE A 59 -2.58 12.86 -4.81
CA ILE A 59 -3.99 12.54 -5.01
C ILE A 59 -4.75 12.92 -3.73
N LYS A 60 -5.90 13.58 -3.90
CA LYS A 60 -6.72 14.00 -2.77
C LYS A 60 -7.26 12.79 -2.01
N ALA A 61 -7.10 12.83 -0.70
CA ALA A 61 -7.58 11.77 0.19
C ALA A 61 -7.97 12.39 1.54
N VAL A 62 -8.75 11.66 2.31
CA VAL A 62 -9.17 12.11 3.63
C VAL A 62 -7.99 12.01 4.60
N CYS A 63 -7.76 13.08 5.37
CA CYS A 63 -6.77 13.08 6.43
C CYS A 63 -7.39 12.54 7.71
N PHE A 64 -6.79 11.50 8.25
CA PHE A 64 -7.20 10.91 9.53
C PHE A 64 -6.38 11.52 10.68
N PRO A 65 -6.85 11.40 11.92
CA PRO A 65 -6.05 11.82 13.08
C PRO A 65 -4.72 11.09 13.16
N ALA A 66 -3.71 11.74 13.73
CA ALA A 66 -2.40 11.13 13.96
C ALA A 66 -2.51 9.88 14.85
N GLY A 67 -1.58 8.95 14.68
CA GLY A 67 -1.57 7.70 15.46
C GLY A 67 -1.59 7.90 16.98
N CYS A 68 -0.93 8.93 17.48
CA CYS A 68 -0.97 9.26 18.90
C CYS A 68 -2.37 9.67 19.37
N GLY A 69 -3.14 10.36 18.52
CA GLY A 69 -4.52 10.73 18.82
C GLY A 69 -5.45 9.53 18.81
N THR A 70 -5.34 8.66 17.80
CA THR A 70 -6.17 7.46 17.72
C THR A 70 -5.84 6.46 18.83
N ALA A 71 -4.57 6.31 19.17
CA ALA A 71 -4.14 5.44 20.26
C ALA A 71 -4.66 5.92 21.62
N ALA A 72 -4.75 7.23 21.83
CA ALA A 72 -5.27 7.83 23.05
C ALA A 72 -6.75 7.53 23.29
N SER A 73 -7.47 7.08 22.28
CA SER A 73 -8.88 6.68 22.43
C SER A 73 -9.03 5.37 23.22
N PHE A 74 -8.02 4.51 23.21
CA PHE A 74 -8.07 3.14 23.78
C PHE A 74 -9.26 2.34 23.26
N ASN A 75 -9.73 2.65 22.05
CA ASN A 75 -10.93 2.06 21.46
C ASN A 75 -10.54 1.21 20.23
N ARG A 76 -10.44 -0.10 20.43
CA ARG A 76 -10.04 -1.03 19.37
C ARG A 76 -11.06 -1.09 18.22
N ASP A 77 -12.34 -1.00 18.55
CA ASP A 77 -13.39 -1.04 17.53
C ASP A 77 -13.32 0.18 16.62
N LEU A 78 -13.03 1.35 17.18
CA LEU A 78 -12.83 2.58 16.41
C LEU A 78 -11.66 2.42 15.45
N LEU A 79 -10.54 1.87 15.91
CA LEU A 79 -9.35 1.65 15.08
C LEU A 79 -9.61 0.64 13.98
N TYR A 80 -10.39 -0.39 14.26
CA TYR A 80 -10.79 -1.38 13.27
C TYR A 80 -11.61 -0.73 12.15
N HIS A 81 -12.62 0.07 12.52
CA HIS A 81 -13.45 0.78 11.54
C HIS A 81 -12.65 1.81 10.74
N MET A 82 -11.69 2.46 11.36
CA MET A 82 -10.80 3.38 10.67
C MET A 82 -9.98 2.64 9.59
N GLY A 83 -9.46 1.46 9.93
CA GLY A 83 -8.76 0.62 8.97
C GLY A 83 -9.64 0.17 7.80
N GLU A 84 -10.89 -0.17 8.07
CA GLU A 84 -11.85 -0.50 7.02
C GLU A 84 -12.13 0.69 6.09
N THR A 85 -12.21 1.90 6.65
CA THR A 85 -12.49 3.11 5.90
C THR A 85 -11.33 3.50 4.99
N LEU A 86 -10.11 3.23 5.42
CA LEU A 86 -8.93 3.45 4.60
C LEU A 86 -8.94 2.50 3.41
#